data_23084a4c94d4511a077efa1f3658d7e1
#
_entry.id   23084a4c94d4511a077efa1f3658d7e1
#
_cell.length_a   1.000
_cell.length_b   1.000
_cell.length_c   1.000
_cell.angle_alpha   90.00
_cell.angle_beta   90.00
_cell.angle_gamma   90.00
#
_symmetry.space_group_name_H-M   'P 1'
#
loop_
_entity.id
_entity.type
_entity.pdbx_description
1 polymer ?
#
loop_
_entity_poly.entity_id
_entity_poly.type
_entity_poly.pdbx_seq_one_letter_code
_entity_poly.pdbx_strand_id
1 'polypeptide(L)'
;MKKIYYLMKFILKSPLRIGNGMHELSDSDLMLDGRRLPFIPGSSLAGIIRHRSEQICGDKSVMDRLFGVIKEADESKKEIVIMPSAVMIGDAVIRNDAATENVYISGRDGVGLSEWETAQKGAKFDFQIAETDQEFYSVVEWTGNDDQETAEITKVLEPVLKSFVATGMSAGARTSRGYGKFAVDIVKKTFLFPDDLDDWIKFDAYAEDSFKQGTELEGKQLKTESVIRIAFRMKSTFSVRVRTARVEVMDDGSRPDAVPLKDFKGNPVIPGTAWAGVFRHHMHHLLRDTGVEELSHEMNAVDRIFGMSNKKGEMFKSSINFSETAICIEDEKEQRLTIMRTAIDRFTASPRSGALYTNMVYSGGKGELIIEFRTDELTSGQKALLAACICDMHTGLLTVGGQSSVGSGLMQIEKLSVNGADRTADMEASVNDGAPLNWLEVTENE
;
A
#
# COMPACT_ATOMS: atom_id res chain seq x y z
N MET A 1 11.77 15.22 35.44
CA MET A 1 11.96 14.25 34.33
C MET A 1 10.63 13.62 34.01
N LYS A 2 10.33 13.43 32.75
CA LYS A 2 9.07 12.85 32.27
C LYS A 2 9.37 11.75 31.26
N LYS A 3 8.67 10.62 31.38
CA LYS A 3 8.72 9.54 30.38
C LYS A 3 7.36 9.34 29.75
N ILE A 4 7.33 9.19 28.43
CA ILE A 4 6.12 8.94 27.68
C ILE A 4 6.32 7.67 26.86
N TYR A 5 5.38 6.76 26.97
CA TYR A 5 5.31 5.53 26.20
C TYR A 5 4.08 5.56 25.30
N TYR A 6 4.27 5.16 24.05
CA TYR A 6 3.18 4.93 23.11
C TYR A 6 3.22 3.46 22.71
N LEU A 7 2.23 2.69 23.13
CA LEU A 7 2.00 1.35 22.60
C LEU A 7 1.26 1.50 21.27
N MET A 8 1.90 1.04 20.20
CA MET A 8 1.33 1.04 18.86
C MET A 8 0.91 -0.40 18.51
N LYS A 9 -0.37 -0.60 18.24
CA LYS A 9 -0.94 -1.82 17.69
C LYS A 9 -1.14 -1.63 16.20
N PHE A 10 -0.60 -2.52 15.40
CA PHE A 10 -0.69 -2.50 13.93
C PHE A 10 -1.49 -3.71 13.47
N ILE A 11 -2.56 -3.48 12.73
CA ILE A 11 -3.38 -4.53 12.12
C ILE A 11 -3.11 -4.50 10.62
N LEU A 12 -2.51 -5.55 10.09
CA LEU A 12 -2.13 -5.65 8.68
C LEU A 12 -3.35 -5.76 7.77
N LYS A 13 -3.58 -4.75 6.93
CA LYS A 13 -4.73 -4.66 6.01
C LYS A 13 -4.41 -5.08 4.58
N SER A 14 -3.13 -5.07 4.20
CA SER A 14 -2.66 -5.62 2.94
C SER A 14 -1.37 -6.40 3.16
N PRO A 15 -1.04 -7.36 2.29
CA PRO A 15 0.12 -8.23 2.49
C PRO A 15 1.41 -7.44 2.74
N LEU A 16 2.20 -7.86 3.73
CA LEU A 16 3.45 -7.21 4.10
C LEU A 16 4.63 -7.86 3.39
N ARG A 17 5.52 -7.04 2.84
CA ARG A 17 6.80 -7.45 2.30
C ARG A 17 7.94 -6.67 2.96
N ILE A 18 8.70 -7.35 3.80
CA ILE A 18 9.98 -6.85 4.35
C ILE A 18 11.04 -7.89 4.05
N GLY A 19 11.89 -7.60 3.07
CA GLY A 19 12.96 -8.52 2.67
C GLY A 19 14.11 -8.55 3.67
N ASN A 20 14.67 -9.74 3.89
CA ASN A 20 15.87 -9.95 4.71
C ASN A 20 17.18 -9.82 3.92
N GLY A 21 17.11 -9.59 2.60
CA GLY A 21 18.25 -9.54 1.69
C GLY A 21 18.77 -10.90 1.26
N MET A 22 18.11 -12.01 1.66
CA MET A 22 18.45 -13.38 1.25
C MET A 22 17.54 -13.86 0.12
N HIS A 23 17.98 -14.90 -0.58
CA HIS A 23 17.33 -15.47 -1.77
C HIS A 23 17.39 -17.01 -1.68
N GLU A 24 16.96 -17.58 -0.54
CA GLU A 24 17.06 -19.03 -0.30
C GLU A 24 15.82 -19.78 -0.80
N LEU A 25 14.63 -19.21 -0.58
CA LEU A 25 13.34 -19.82 -0.92
C LEU A 25 12.65 -19.13 -2.09
N SER A 26 12.97 -17.87 -2.31
CA SER A 26 12.40 -17.01 -3.35
C SER A 26 13.41 -15.94 -3.79
N ASP A 27 13.10 -15.17 -4.83
CA ASP A 27 13.92 -14.01 -5.23
C ASP A 27 14.01 -12.92 -4.13
N SER A 28 13.16 -12.99 -3.11
CA SER A 28 13.24 -12.15 -1.92
C SER A 28 12.48 -12.78 -0.76
N ASP A 29 13.22 -13.28 0.21
CA ASP A 29 12.67 -13.91 1.40
C ASP A 29 12.22 -12.86 2.43
N LEU A 30 11.21 -13.23 3.22
CA LEU A 30 10.64 -12.38 4.26
C LEU A 30 11.56 -12.32 5.49
N MET A 31 11.65 -11.15 6.12
CA MET A 31 12.37 -10.99 7.38
C MET A 31 11.58 -11.61 8.54
N LEU A 32 12.19 -12.53 9.27
CA LEU A 32 11.59 -13.29 10.35
C LEU A 32 12.40 -13.12 11.65
N ASP A 33 11.72 -13.14 12.79
CA ASP A 33 12.34 -13.18 14.12
C ASP A 33 12.87 -14.57 14.47
N GLY A 34 13.44 -14.72 15.65
CA GLY A 34 13.96 -16.02 16.14
C GLY A 34 12.90 -17.13 16.31
N ARG A 35 11.62 -16.78 16.33
CA ARG A 35 10.45 -17.69 16.35
C ARG A 35 9.94 -18.02 14.95
N ARG A 36 10.59 -17.51 13.91
CA ARG A 36 10.17 -17.56 12.50
C ARG A 36 8.86 -16.82 12.22
N LEU A 37 8.57 -15.77 12.98
CA LEU A 37 7.44 -14.88 12.75
C LEU A 37 7.89 -13.62 12.02
N PRO A 38 7.08 -13.07 11.11
CA PRO A 38 7.38 -11.80 10.49
C PRO A 38 7.41 -10.68 11.53
N PHE A 39 8.33 -9.74 11.36
CA PHE A 39 8.41 -8.55 12.21
C PHE A 39 8.81 -7.32 11.39
N ILE A 40 8.55 -6.14 11.93
CA ILE A 40 8.97 -4.87 11.33
C ILE A 40 10.10 -4.30 12.18
N PRO A 41 11.32 -4.16 11.66
CA PRO A 41 12.44 -3.58 12.41
C PRO A 41 12.12 -2.17 12.93
N GLY A 42 12.51 -1.89 14.16
CA GLY A 42 12.37 -0.56 14.77
C GLY A 42 13.04 0.54 13.96
N SER A 43 14.14 0.23 13.28
CA SER A 43 14.79 1.13 12.33
C SER A 43 13.90 1.51 11.13
N SER A 44 13.10 0.56 10.63
CA SER A 44 12.12 0.83 9.57
C SER A 44 10.99 1.72 10.07
N LEU A 45 10.47 1.46 11.27
CA LEU A 45 9.46 2.30 11.92
C LEU A 45 10.00 3.70 12.19
N ALA A 46 11.24 3.80 12.72
CA ALA A 46 11.92 5.09 12.96
C ALA A 46 12.03 5.90 11.66
N GLY A 47 12.40 5.26 10.55
CA GLY A 47 12.47 5.90 9.24
C GLY A 47 11.12 6.44 8.78
N ILE A 48 10.03 5.67 8.96
CA ILE A 48 8.68 6.08 8.59
C ILE A 48 8.20 7.25 9.45
N ILE A 49 8.36 7.16 10.78
CA ILE A 49 7.96 8.21 11.72
C ILE A 49 8.78 9.48 11.47
N ARG A 50 10.10 9.36 11.27
CA ARG A 50 10.99 10.48 10.93
C ARG A 50 10.55 11.16 9.64
N HIS A 51 10.38 10.42 8.56
CA HIS A 51 9.96 10.96 7.26
C HIS A 51 8.63 11.73 7.36
N ARG A 52 7.67 11.18 8.12
CA ARG A 52 6.39 11.84 8.36
C ARG A 52 6.54 13.09 9.22
N SER A 53 7.43 13.05 10.22
CA SER A 53 7.74 14.20 11.08
C SER A 53 8.39 15.34 10.30
N GLU A 54 9.28 15.04 9.36
CA GLU A 54 9.91 16.02 8.45
C GLU A 54 8.89 16.79 7.60
N GLN A 55 7.76 16.15 7.27
CA GLN A 55 6.67 16.77 6.52
C GLN A 55 5.86 17.79 7.35
N ILE A 56 5.87 17.65 8.67
CA ILE A 56 5.12 18.52 9.62
C ILE A 56 6.02 19.59 10.20
N CYS A 57 7.27 19.22 10.51
CA CYS A 57 8.25 20.08 11.19
C CYS A 57 9.34 20.52 10.21
N GLY A 58 9.36 21.81 9.88
CA GLY A 58 10.43 22.40 9.06
C GLY A 58 11.74 22.64 9.81
N ASP A 59 11.78 22.45 11.14
CA ASP A 59 12.98 22.71 11.96
C ASP A 59 13.88 21.47 12.04
N LYS A 60 14.98 21.53 11.32
CA LYS A 60 15.99 20.46 11.27
C LYS A 60 16.62 20.19 12.64
N SER A 61 16.74 21.18 13.50
CA SER A 61 17.38 21.01 14.82
C SER A 61 16.49 20.18 15.75
N VAL A 62 15.16 20.33 15.67
CA VAL A 62 14.19 19.51 16.40
C VAL A 62 14.23 18.07 15.87
N MET A 63 14.31 17.89 14.55
CA MET A 63 14.41 16.57 13.94
C MET A 63 15.69 15.84 14.32
N ASP A 64 16.82 16.55 14.33
CA ASP A 64 18.13 15.99 14.73
C ASP A 64 18.12 15.56 16.21
N ARG A 65 17.45 16.30 17.10
CA ARG A 65 17.28 15.91 18.53
C ARG A 65 16.35 14.71 18.68
N LEU A 66 15.23 14.68 17.95
CA LEU A 66 14.25 13.60 18.04
C LEU A 66 14.83 12.26 17.58
N PHE A 67 15.44 12.24 16.41
CA PHE A 67 15.84 11.00 15.72
C PHE A 67 17.35 10.75 15.71
N GLY A 68 18.11 11.67 16.31
CA GLY A 68 19.56 11.61 16.28
C GLY A 68 20.16 11.98 14.92
N VAL A 69 21.45 12.27 14.93
CA VAL A 69 22.20 12.57 13.72
C VAL A 69 23.68 12.24 13.87
N ILE A 70 24.30 11.84 12.78
CA ILE A 70 25.74 11.72 12.64
C ILE A 70 26.17 12.80 11.64
N LYS A 71 26.95 13.77 12.08
CA LYS A 71 27.46 14.85 11.23
C LYS A 71 29.01 14.84 11.25
N GLU A 72 29.59 15.02 10.08
CA GLU A 72 31.00 15.39 10.01
C GLU A 72 31.11 16.88 10.40
N ALA A 73 31.74 17.17 11.51
CA ALA A 73 31.85 18.53 12.05
C ALA A 73 32.77 19.44 11.21
N ASP A 74 33.75 18.86 10.53
CA ASP A 74 34.71 19.58 9.67
C ASP A 74 35.37 18.56 8.71
N GLU A 75 35.24 18.77 7.39
CA GLU A 75 35.93 17.96 6.38
C GLU A 75 37.45 17.92 6.57
N SER A 76 38.04 18.99 7.20
CA SER A 76 39.47 19.11 7.44
C SER A 76 39.95 18.35 8.68
N LYS A 77 39.07 18.06 9.68
CA LYS A 77 39.44 17.46 10.97
C LYS A 77 38.98 16.04 11.17
N LYS A 78 38.12 15.47 10.29
CA LYS A 78 37.50 14.17 10.47
C LYS A 78 36.79 13.97 11.83
N GLU A 79 36.34 15.06 12.42
CA GLU A 79 35.65 15.03 13.70
C GLU A 79 34.17 14.69 13.46
N ILE A 80 33.71 13.57 14.01
CA ILE A 80 32.33 13.10 13.88
C ILE A 80 31.58 13.54 15.13
N VAL A 81 30.53 14.33 14.95
CA VAL A 81 29.55 14.64 16.01
C VAL A 81 28.40 13.68 15.94
N ILE A 82 28.19 12.90 17.00
CA ILE A 82 27.10 11.97 17.15
C ILE A 82 26.12 12.56 18.17
N MET A 83 24.86 12.79 17.74
CA MET A 83 23.77 13.13 18.63
C MET A 83 22.83 11.90 18.70
N PRO A 84 22.65 11.30 19.90
CA PRO A 84 21.75 10.17 20.05
C PRO A 84 20.29 10.60 19.85
N SER A 85 19.43 9.65 19.46
CA SER A 85 17.98 9.85 19.36
C SER A 85 17.36 10.02 20.75
N ALA A 86 16.49 11.02 20.93
CA ALA A 86 15.68 11.17 22.14
C ALA A 86 14.45 10.21 22.13
N VAL A 87 14.05 9.73 20.97
CA VAL A 87 12.95 8.76 20.80
C VAL A 87 13.53 7.37 20.56
N MET A 88 13.10 6.40 21.36
CA MET A 88 13.43 4.99 21.18
C MET A 88 12.24 4.30 20.54
N ILE A 89 12.46 3.52 19.48
CA ILE A 89 11.42 2.84 18.73
C ILE A 89 11.79 1.36 18.63
N GLY A 90 10.99 0.51 19.27
CA GLY A 90 11.17 -0.93 19.27
C GLY A 90 10.72 -1.59 17.97
N ASP A 91 11.15 -2.83 17.75
CA ASP A 91 10.63 -3.66 16.67
C ASP A 91 9.11 -3.89 16.84
N ALA A 92 8.37 -3.92 15.73
CA ALA A 92 6.98 -4.35 15.78
C ALA A 92 6.92 -5.87 15.61
N VAL A 93 6.47 -6.55 16.64
CA VAL A 93 6.46 -8.02 16.73
C VAL A 93 5.06 -8.56 16.98
N ILE A 94 4.82 -9.80 16.57
CA ILE A 94 3.62 -10.57 16.92
C ILE A 94 3.79 -11.10 18.33
N ARG A 95 2.91 -10.73 19.27
CA ARG A 95 3.09 -10.98 20.71
C ARG A 95 2.51 -12.30 21.22
N ASN A 96 1.36 -12.71 20.73
CA ASN A 96 0.59 -13.79 21.35
C ASN A 96 0.88 -15.17 20.76
N ASP A 97 1.05 -16.18 21.62
CA ASP A 97 1.16 -17.58 21.20
C ASP A 97 -0.09 -18.07 20.47
N ALA A 98 -1.29 -17.62 20.86
CA ALA A 98 -2.54 -17.88 20.13
C ALA A 98 -2.60 -17.22 18.76
N ALA A 99 -1.94 -16.05 18.58
CA ALA A 99 -1.84 -15.38 17.28
C ALA A 99 -0.81 -16.05 16.37
N THR A 100 0.14 -16.80 16.92
CA THR A 100 1.18 -17.51 16.13
C THR A 100 0.62 -18.66 15.31
N GLU A 101 -0.48 -19.29 15.75
CA GLU A 101 -1.18 -20.34 14.98
C GLU A 101 -1.85 -19.79 13.70
N ASN A 102 -2.07 -18.49 13.61
CA ASN A 102 -2.74 -17.82 12.50
C ASN A 102 -1.79 -16.96 11.65
N VAL A 103 -0.47 -17.18 11.74
CA VAL A 103 0.50 -16.47 10.91
C VAL A 103 0.65 -17.18 9.57
N TYR A 104 0.17 -16.50 8.52
CA TYR A 104 0.25 -17.03 7.16
C TYR A 104 1.34 -16.30 6.37
N ILE A 105 2.31 -17.08 5.88
CA ILE A 105 3.33 -16.64 4.94
C ILE A 105 3.06 -17.33 3.61
N SER A 106 2.99 -16.55 2.54
CA SER A 106 2.75 -17.08 1.20
C SER A 106 3.75 -16.53 0.19
N GLY A 107 3.81 -17.14 -0.99
CA GLY A 107 4.59 -16.66 -2.12
C GLY A 107 3.70 -15.88 -3.11
N ARG A 108 4.23 -14.81 -3.65
CA ARG A 108 3.61 -14.04 -4.76
C ARG A 108 4.55 -13.99 -5.95
N ASP A 109 4.00 -14.27 -7.13
CA ASP A 109 4.69 -14.08 -8.40
C ASP A 109 4.45 -12.66 -8.93
N GLY A 110 5.48 -12.09 -9.53
CA GLY A 110 5.40 -10.85 -10.28
C GLY A 110 6.02 -11.01 -11.66
N VAL A 111 5.57 -10.20 -12.62
CA VAL A 111 6.14 -10.16 -13.96
C VAL A 111 6.17 -8.71 -14.46
N GLY A 112 7.29 -8.30 -15.05
CA GLY A 112 7.38 -7.05 -15.78
C GLY A 112 6.66 -7.17 -17.11
N LEU A 113 5.75 -6.24 -17.40
CA LEU A 113 5.08 -6.14 -18.70
C LEU A 113 5.74 -5.08 -19.57
N SER A 114 5.70 -5.29 -20.90
CA SER A 114 6.06 -4.30 -21.90
C SER A 114 4.95 -3.25 -22.05
N GLU A 115 5.19 -2.23 -22.86
CA GLU A 115 4.17 -1.25 -23.28
C GLU A 115 2.97 -1.90 -24.02
N TRP A 116 3.14 -3.11 -24.54
CA TRP A 116 2.10 -3.91 -25.20
C TRP A 116 1.41 -4.89 -24.24
N GLU A 117 1.54 -4.70 -22.92
CA GLU A 117 1.00 -5.58 -21.88
C GLU A 117 1.42 -7.06 -22.00
N THR A 118 2.51 -7.32 -22.70
CA THR A 118 3.10 -8.66 -22.81
C THR A 118 4.22 -8.88 -21.82
N ALA A 119 4.34 -10.10 -21.29
CA ALA A 119 5.39 -10.45 -20.35
C ALA A 119 6.80 -10.29 -20.99
N GLN A 120 7.67 -9.52 -20.37
CA GLN A 120 9.05 -9.37 -20.81
C GLN A 120 9.85 -10.63 -20.47
N LYS A 121 10.74 -11.05 -21.39
CA LYS A 121 11.59 -12.21 -21.16
C LYS A 121 12.54 -11.98 -19.98
N GLY A 122 12.55 -12.90 -19.01
CA GLY A 122 13.41 -12.82 -17.83
C GLY A 122 12.94 -11.84 -16.74
N ALA A 123 11.75 -11.24 -16.88
CA ALA A 123 11.21 -10.29 -15.91
C ALA A 123 10.21 -10.93 -14.91
N LYS A 124 10.14 -12.26 -14.85
CA LYS A 124 9.40 -12.98 -13.81
C LYS A 124 10.27 -13.03 -12.55
N PHE A 125 9.65 -12.76 -11.42
CA PHE A 125 10.26 -12.85 -10.08
C PHE A 125 9.20 -13.33 -9.09
N ASP A 126 9.66 -13.93 -8.00
CA ASP A 126 8.80 -14.33 -6.90
C ASP A 126 9.31 -13.74 -5.56
N PHE A 127 8.46 -13.69 -4.57
CA PHE A 127 8.80 -13.16 -3.26
C PHE A 127 7.82 -13.65 -2.19
N GLN A 128 8.31 -13.72 -0.96
CA GLN A 128 7.49 -14.04 0.19
C GLN A 128 6.77 -12.79 0.73
N ILE A 129 5.57 -13.02 1.28
CA ILE A 129 4.76 -12.03 1.98
C ILE A 129 4.18 -12.61 3.26
N ALA A 130 3.96 -11.74 4.25
CA ALA A 130 3.04 -12.02 5.35
C ALA A 130 1.63 -11.59 4.94
N GLU A 131 0.66 -12.49 5.09
CA GLU A 131 -0.74 -12.25 4.73
C GLU A 131 -1.43 -11.32 5.73
N THR A 132 -2.61 -10.81 5.37
CA THR A 132 -3.38 -9.82 6.14
C THR A 132 -3.87 -10.34 7.51
N ASP A 133 -4.48 -9.45 8.29
CA ASP A 133 -5.09 -9.68 9.60
C ASP A 133 -4.12 -10.09 10.73
N GLN A 134 -2.82 -10.00 10.49
CA GLN A 134 -1.83 -10.18 11.54
C GLN A 134 -1.68 -8.90 12.36
N GLU A 135 -1.51 -9.08 13.67
CA GLU A 135 -1.35 -7.99 14.62
C GLU A 135 0.10 -7.90 15.09
N PHE A 136 0.67 -6.70 14.97
CA PHE A 136 2.02 -6.39 15.42
C PHE A 136 1.96 -5.32 16.50
N TYR A 137 2.90 -5.35 17.42
CA TYR A 137 2.99 -4.39 18.51
C TYR A 137 4.40 -3.82 18.61
N SER A 138 4.51 -2.51 18.70
CA SER A 138 5.75 -1.79 18.97
C SER A 138 5.54 -0.76 20.08
N VAL A 139 6.62 -0.38 20.71
CA VAL A 139 6.64 0.67 21.71
C VAL A 139 7.54 1.80 21.23
N VAL A 140 7.00 3.02 21.31
CA VAL A 140 7.79 4.24 21.16
C VAL A 140 7.93 4.86 22.54
N GLU A 141 9.18 5.00 22.99
CA GLU A 141 9.53 5.63 24.27
C GLU A 141 10.19 6.98 24.03
N TRP A 142 9.81 7.96 24.83
CA TRP A 142 10.48 9.24 24.92
C TRP A 142 10.77 9.62 26.36
N THR A 143 11.95 10.21 26.61
CA THR A 143 12.36 10.72 27.91
C THR A 143 12.76 12.18 27.75
N GLY A 144 12.14 13.07 28.53
CA GLY A 144 12.45 14.49 28.58
C GLY A 144 12.76 14.98 29.99
N ASN A 145 13.59 16.02 30.07
CA ASN A 145 14.04 16.55 31.34
C ASN A 145 13.18 17.72 31.84
N ASP A 146 12.52 18.43 30.93
CA ASP A 146 11.69 19.59 31.27
C ASP A 146 10.40 19.66 30.43
N ASP A 147 9.54 20.60 30.78
CA ASP A 147 8.23 20.80 30.12
C ASP A 147 8.39 21.42 28.72
N GLN A 148 9.46 22.17 28.46
CA GLN A 148 9.71 22.78 27.15
C GLN A 148 10.10 21.72 26.12
N GLU A 149 11.04 20.83 26.45
CA GLU A 149 11.38 19.66 25.63
C GLU A 149 10.16 18.80 25.36
N THR A 150 9.34 18.54 26.41
CA THR A 150 8.10 17.79 26.29
C THR A 150 7.14 18.44 25.30
N ALA A 151 6.97 19.76 25.37
CA ALA A 151 6.05 20.49 24.48
C ALA A 151 6.54 20.48 23.03
N GLU A 152 7.82 20.62 22.78
CA GLU A 152 8.40 20.57 21.43
C GLU A 152 8.18 19.19 20.77
N ILE A 153 8.47 18.14 21.52
CA ILE A 153 8.33 16.76 21.01
C ILE A 153 6.87 16.39 20.79
N THR A 154 6.02 16.74 21.72
CA THR A 154 4.57 16.50 21.59
C THR A 154 3.99 17.23 20.37
N LYS A 155 4.47 18.44 20.06
CA LYS A 155 4.04 19.18 18.85
C LYS A 155 4.44 18.52 17.52
N VAL A 156 5.51 17.72 17.50
CA VAL A 156 5.97 17.05 16.27
C VAL A 156 5.51 15.60 16.23
N LEU A 157 5.76 14.84 17.29
CA LEU A 157 5.53 13.39 17.30
C LEU A 157 4.03 13.03 17.35
N GLU A 158 3.24 13.68 18.23
CA GLU A 158 1.82 13.32 18.37
C GLU A 158 0.97 13.58 17.13
N PRO A 159 1.12 14.69 16.37
CA PRO A 159 0.41 14.83 15.11
C PRO A 159 0.72 13.73 14.10
N VAL A 160 1.96 13.25 14.06
CA VAL A 160 2.36 12.10 13.22
C VAL A 160 1.65 10.83 13.67
N LEU A 161 1.71 10.52 14.98
CA LEU A 161 1.07 9.33 15.54
C LEU A 161 -0.46 9.38 15.34
N LYS A 162 -1.11 10.53 15.56
CA LYS A 162 -2.53 10.74 15.31
C LYS A 162 -2.88 10.58 13.82
N SER A 163 -1.99 10.97 12.91
CA SER A 163 -2.23 10.74 11.47
C SER A 163 -2.24 9.25 11.13
N PHE A 164 -1.37 8.44 11.76
CA PHE A 164 -1.39 7.00 11.57
C PHE A 164 -2.66 6.34 12.09
N VAL A 165 -3.22 6.84 13.20
CA VAL A 165 -4.53 6.37 13.69
C VAL A 165 -5.65 6.71 12.69
N ALA A 166 -5.61 7.91 12.08
CA ALA A 166 -6.65 8.36 11.15
C ALA A 166 -6.61 7.66 9.78
N THR A 167 -5.40 7.53 9.20
CA THR A 167 -5.23 7.09 7.79
C THR A 167 -4.49 5.76 7.65
N GLY A 168 -4.01 5.22 8.77
CA GLY A 168 -3.13 4.06 8.79
C GLY A 168 -1.68 4.41 8.46
N MET A 169 -0.85 3.39 8.39
CA MET A 169 0.57 3.48 8.09
C MET A 169 0.93 2.46 7.00
N SER A 170 1.95 2.74 6.22
CA SER A 170 2.51 1.76 5.29
C SER A 170 3.96 1.47 5.64
N ALA A 171 4.33 0.18 5.69
CA ALA A 171 5.69 -0.28 5.98
C ALA A 171 6.13 -1.37 5.00
N GLY A 172 7.45 -1.50 4.83
CA GLY A 172 8.06 -2.50 3.97
C GLY A 172 8.25 -2.06 2.53
N ALA A 173 8.49 -3.02 1.64
CA ALA A 173 8.74 -2.77 0.23
C ALA A 173 7.42 -2.72 -0.57
N ARG A 174 7.42 -1.97 -1.68
CA ARG A 174 6.29 -1.84 -2.62
C ARG A 174 5.02 -1.24 -2.00
N THR A 175 5.15 -0.36 -1.02
CA THR A 175 4.01 0.32 -0.37
C THR A 175 3.16 1.09 -1.36
N SER A 176 3.76 1.75 -2.37
CA SER A 176 3.03 2.44 -3.44
C SER A 176 2.21 1.51 -4.35
N ARG A 177 2.39 0.21 -4.21
CA ARG A 177 1.69 -0.84 -4.96
C ARG A 177 0.81 -1.70 -4.08
N GLY A 178 0.35 -1.14 -2.94
CA GLY A 178 -0.63 -1.72 -2.06
C GLY A 178 -0.11 -2.72 -1.02
N TYR A 179 1.21 -2.90 -0.86
CA TYR A 179 1.76 -3.76 0.18
C TYR A 179 1.98 -3.03 1.49
N GLY A 180 1.88 -3.77 2.59
CA GLY A 180 2.26 -3.32 3.93
C GLY A 180 1.41 -2.19 4.50
N LYS A 181 0.12 -2.12 4.17
CA LYS A 181 -0.81 -1.16 4.76
C LYS A 181 -1.31 -1.69 6.10
N PHE A 182 -1.28 -0.82 7.11
CA PHE A 182 -1.73 -1.11 8.47
C PHE A 182 -2.81 -0.12 8.91
N ALA A 183 -3.83 -0.63 9.61
CA ALA A 183 -4.57 0.18 10.56
C ALA A 183 -3.77 0.26 11.86
N VAL A 184 -3.82 1.39 12.54
CA VAL A 184 -2.97 1.66 13.71
C VAL A 184 -3.82 2.19 14.84
N ASP A 185 -3.72 1.53 16.02
CA ASP A 185 -4.27 2.02 17.26
C ASP A 185 -3.11 2.37 18.20
N ILE A 186 -3.23 3.45 18.96
CA ILE A 186 -2.13 3.94 19.81
C ILE A 186 -2.66 4.31 21.18
N VAL A 187 -2.04 3.76 22.21
CA VAL A 187 -2.31 4.12 23.62
C VAL A 187 -1.08 4.80 24.23
N LYS A 188 -1.27 5.96 24.82
CA LYS A 188 -0.24 6.76 25.49
C LYS A 188 -0.26 6.52 26.99
N LYS A 189 0.90 6.29 27.59
CA LYS A 189 1.12 6.28 29.05
C LYS A 189 2.23 7.27 29.40
N THR A 190 2.00 8.05 30.46
CA THR A 190 2.94 9.09 30.91
C THR A 190 3.29 8.86 32.36
N PHE A 191 4.56 9.05 32.71
CA PHE A 191 5.08 9.01 34.08
C PHE A 191 5.82 10.32 34.38
N LEU A 192 5.52 10.91 35.55
CA LEU A 192 6.15 12.11 36.07
C LEU A 192 7.04 11.72 37.26
N PHE A 193 8.32 12.06 37.19
CA PHE A 193 9.26 11.74 38.25
C PHE A 193 9.51 12.98 39.14
N PRO A 194 9.59 12.80 40.48
CA PRO A 194 9.69 11.50 41.19
C PRO A 194 8.35 10.80 41.50
N ASP A 195 7.19 11.46 41.29
CA ASP A 195 5.91 11.04 41.84
C ASP A 195 5.45 9.65 41.38
N ASP A 196 5.68 9.30 40.13
CA ASP A 196 5.23 8.03 39.52
C ASP A 196 6.33 6.94 39.53
N LEU A 197 7.38 7.07 40.35
CA LEU A 197 8.50 6.14 40.32
C LEU A 197 8.10 4.70 40.61
N ASP A 198 7.27 4.47 41.66
CA ASP A 198 6.83 3.14 42.09
C ASP A 198 5.95 2.45 41.03
N ASP A 199 5.12 3.22 40.33
CA ASP A 199 4.30 2.71 39.26
C ASP A 199 5.12 2.41 37.99
N TRP A 200 6.11 3.26 37.70
CA TRP A 200 7.01 3.02 36.59
C TRP A 200 7.90 1.79 36.78
N ILE A 201 8.37 1.51 37.99
CA ILE A 201 9.18 0.30 38.28
C ILE A 201 8.38 -0.98 38.00
N LYS A 202 7.05 -0.96 38.17
CA LYS A 202 6.14 -2.08 37.92
C LYS A 202 5.64 -2.15 36.48
N PHE A 203 5.87 -1.08 35.72
CA PHE A 203 5.38 -0.96 34.35
C PHE A 203 6.19 -1.81 33.38
N ASP A 204 5.51 -2.67 32.65
CA ASP A 204 6.07 -3.41 31.51
C ASP A 204 5.61 -2.77 30.21
N ALA A 205 6.51 -2.08 29.53
CA ALA A 205 6.22 -1.41 28.26
C ALA A 205 5.83 -2.39 27.13
N TYR A 206 6.11 -3.67 27.31
CA TYR A 206 5.78 -4.70 26.32
C TYR A 206 4.52 -5.50 26.68
N ALA A 207 3.88 -5.27 27.82
CA ALA A 207 2.63 -5.87 28.20
C ALA A 207 1.44 -4.94 27.88
N GLU A 208 0.48 -5.43 27.11
CA GLU A 208 -0.72 -4.64 26.73
C GLU A 208 -1.53 -4.21 27.96
N ASP A 209 -1.61 -5.11 28.95
CA ASP A 209 -2.31 -4.86 30.23
C ASP A 209 -1.76 -3.65 31.00
N SER A 210 -0.47 -3.33 30.84
CA SER A 210 0.15 -2.16 31.47
C SER A 210 -0.37 -0.83 30.92
N PHE A 211 -1.00 -0.86 29.75
CA PHE A 211 -1.58 0.33 29.12
C PHE A 211 -3.08 0.50 29.36
N LYS A 212 -3.75 -0.39 30.09
CA LYS A 212 -5.22 -0.31 30.35
C LYS A 212 -5.70 1.03 30.92
N GLN A 213 -4.84 1.75 31.63
CA GLN A 213 -5.11 3.09 32.17
C GLN A 213 -4.47 4.20 31.33
N GLY A 214 -4.02 3.88 30.13
CA GLY A 214 -3.46 4.85 29.20
C GLY A 214 -4.55 5.67 28.51
N THR A 215 -4.11 6.68 27.77
CA THR A 215 -4.99 7.53 26.96
C THR A 215 -4.89 7.10 25.50
N GLU A 216 -5.98 6.71 24.90
CA GLU A 216 -6.05 6.44 23.46
C GLU A 216 -5.81 7.74 22.66
N LEU A 217 -5.04 7.66 21.60
CA LEU A 217 -4.85 8.76 20.68
C LEU A 217 -5.98 8.81 19.66
N GLU A 218 -6.73 9.90 19.64
CA GLU A 218 -7.72 10.14 18.60
C GLU A 218 -7.06 10.45 17.26
N GLY A 219 -7.53 9.79 16.21
CA GLY A 219 -7.01 9.98 14.85
C GLY A 219 -7.27 11.38 14.32
N LYS A 220 -6.27 11.96 13.64
CA LYS A 220 -6.40 13.25 12.97
C LYS A 220 -5.62 13.22 11.64
N GLN A 221 -6.35 13.30 10.53
CA GLN A 221 -5.77 13.35 9.19
C GLN A 221 -4.95 14.62 8.98
N LEU A 222 -3.83 14.52 8.27
CA LEU A 222 -3.05 15.66 7.83
C LEU A 222 -3.70 16.31 6.60
N LYS A 223 -3.74 17.64 6.54
CA LYS A 223 -4.32 18.39 5.41
C LYS A 223 -3.66 18.12 4.05
N THR A 224 -2.41 17.65 4.07
CA THR A 224 -1.64 17.35 2.86
C THR A 224 -1.96 15.99 2.25
N GLU A 225 -2.81 15.18 2.87
CA GLU A 225 -3.14 13.84 2.41
C GLU A 225 -4.50 13.82 1.74
N SER A 226 -4.59 13.17 0.59
CA SER A 226 -5.83 12.86 -0.09
C SER A 226 -6.04 11.36 -0.17
N VAL A 227 -7.26 10.93 0.14
CA VAL A 227 -7.70 9.54 0.09
C VAL A 227 -8.94 9.45 -0.79
N ILE A 228 -8.84 8.73 -1.90
CA ILE A 228 -9.96 8.40 -2.77
C ILE A 228 -10.39 6.96 -2.45
N ARG A 229 -11.69 6.76 -2.22
CA ARG A 229 -12.29 5.43 -2.07
C ARG A 229 -13.29 5.19 -3.18
N ILE A 230 -13.13 4.09 -3.89
CA ILE A 230 -13.93 3.72 -5.05
C ILE A 230 -14.56 2.36 -4.76
N ALA A 231 -15.82 2.35 -4.35
CA ALA A 231 -16.60 1.11 -4.27
C ALA A 231 -17.15 0.80 -5.66
N PHE A 232 -16.94 -0.42 -6.12
CA PHE A 232 -17.34 -0.85 -7.46
C PHE A 232 -17.81 -2.29 -7.46
N ARG A 233 -18.53 -2.66 -8.53
CA ARG A 233 -18.90 -4.03 -8.85
C ARG A 233 -18.30 -4.46 -10.19
N MET A 234 -17.94 -5.71 -10.29
CA MET A 234 -17.51 -6.32 -11.56
C MET A 234 -18.74 -6.58 -12.46
N LYS A 235 -18.67 -6.12 -13.70
CA LYS A 235 -19.74 -6.25 -14.72
C LYS A 235 -19.50 -7.43 -15.67
N SER A 236 -18.29 -7.95 -15.70
CA SER A 236 -17.90 -9.08 -16.55
C SER A 236 -17.03 -10.07 -15.78
N THR A 237 -16.61 -11.12 -16.46
CA THR A 237 -15.59 -12.03 -15.91
C THR A 237 -14.29 -11.28 -15.67
N PHE A 238 -13.57 -11.64 -14.61
CA PHE A 238 -12.25 -11.10 -14.32
C PHE A 238 -11.32 -12.17 -13.78
N SER A 239 -10.03 -11.97 -13.97
CA SER A 239 -8.97 -12.71 -13.31
C SER A 239 -7.68 -11.90 -13.37
N VAL A 240 -7.04 -11.70 -12.23
CA VAL A 240 -5.61 -11.39 -12.19
C VAL A 240 -4.91 -12.73 -12.11
N ARG A 241 -4.32 -13.15 -13.21
CA ARG A 241 -3.83 -14.51 -13.39
C ARG A 241 -2.53 -14.74 -12.65
N VAL A 242 -2.47 -15.87 -11.98
CA VAL A 242 -1.25 -16.46 -11.49
C VAL A 242 -1.07 -17.81 -12.16
N ARG A 243 0.05 -18.02 -12.83
CA ARG A 243 0.51 -19.35 -13.16
C ARG A 243 1.21 -19.89 -11.94
N THR A 244 0.48 -20.55 -11.06
CA THR A 244 1.09 -21.15 -9.87
C THR A 244 1.32 -22.64 -10.09
N ALA A 245 2.41 -23.10 -9.49
CA ALA A 245 2.59 -24.53 -9.20
C ALA A 245 1.59 -25.03 -8.14
N ARG A 246 0.83 -24.17 -7.49
CA ARG A 246 -0.26 -24.53 -6.58
C ARG A 246 -1.48 -24.87 -7.40
N VAL A 247 -1.74 -26.13 -7.44
CA VAL A 247 -2.70 -26.76 -8.29
C VAL A 247 -4.06 -26.75 -7.62
N GLU A 248 -4.96 -25.91 -8.10
CA GLU A 248 -6.39 -26.21 -7.96
C GLU A 248 -6.72 -27.34 -8.94
N VAL A 249 -7.16 -28.45 -8.42
CA VAL A 249 -7.66 -29.59 -9.21
C VAL A 249 -9.14 -29.35 -9.42
N MET A 250 -9.60 -29.39 -10.68
CA MET A 250 -11.03 -29.30 -11.00
C MET A 250 -11.75 -30.59 -10.63
N ASP A 251 -13.09 -30.55 -10.59
CA ASP A 251 -13.93 -31.69 -10.21
C ASP A 251 -13.71 -32.94 -11.10
N ASP A 252 -13.26 -32.73 -12.34
CA ASP A 252 -12.90 -33.80 -13.29
C ASP A 252 -11.45 -34.28 -13.16
N GLY A 253 -10.71 -33.80 -12.15
CA GLY A 253 -9.30 -34.14 -11.90
C GLY A 253 -8.31 -33.42 -12.82
N SER A 254 -8.75 -32.58 -13.75
CA SER A 254 -7.88 -31.79 -14.59
C SER A 254 -7.35 -30.52 -13.86
N ARG A 255 -6.34 -29.89 -14.45
CA ARG A 255 -5.68 -28.71 -13.88
C ARG A 255 -5.82 -27.51 -14.81
N PRO A 256 -6.33 -26.37 -14.36
CA PRO A 256 -6.38 -25.18 -15.19
C PRO A 256 -4.97 -24.64 -15.45
N ASP A 257 -4.76 -24.05 -16.64
CA ASP A 257 -3.49 -23.42 -17.03
C ASP A 257 -3.25 -22.11 -16.25
N ALA A 258 -4.30 -21.45 -15.82
CA ALA A 258 -4.23 -20.25 -15.00
C ALA A 258 -5.41 -20.16 -14.04
N VAL A 259 -5.11 -19.73 -12.82
CA VAL A 259 -6.07 -19.50 -11.74
C VAL A 259 -6.05 -18.04 -11.30
N PRO A 260 -7.14 -17.50 -10.75
CA PRO A 260 -7.14 -16.18 -10.14
C PRO A 260 -6.21 -16.11 -8.92
N LEU A 261 -5.55 -14.97 -8.75
CA LEU A 261 -4.86 -14.68 -7.51
C LEU A 261 -5.89 -14.57 -6.38
N LYS A 262 -5.63 -15.23 -5.26
CA LYS A 262 -6.49 -15.20 -4.07
C LYS A 262 -5.70 -14.73 -2.85
N ASP A 263 -6.40 -14.13 -1.88
CA ASP A 263 -5.88 -13.94 -0.54
C ASP A 263 -5.89 -15.27 0.25
N PHE A 264 -5.38 -15.24 1.48
CA PHE A 264 -5.37 -16.45 2.32
C PHE A 264 -6.77 -16.90 2.78
N LYS A 265 -7.79 -16.04 2.67
CA LYS A 265 -9.21 -16.34 2.93
C LYS A 265 -9.91 -16.98 1.74
N GLY A 266 -9.24 -17.02 0.58
CA GLY A 266 -9.79 -17.57 -0.66
C GLY A 266 -10.49 -16.55 -1.55
N ASN A 267 -10.57 -15.28 -1.16
CA ASN A 267 -11.16 -14.24 -2.01
C ASN A 267 -10.26 -13.93 -3.20
N PRO A 268 -10.80 -13.77 -4.41
CA PRO A 268 -10.01 -13.26 -5.53
C PRO A 268 -9.58 -11.83 -5.25
N VAL A 269 -8.32 -11.52 -5.57
CA VAL A 269 -7.74 -10.19 -5.33
C VAL A 269 -7.23 -9.55 -6.60
N ILE A 270 -7.35 -8.23 -6.66
CA ILE A 270 -6.68 -7.37 -7.64
C ILE A 270 -5.56 -6.65 -6.88
N PRO A 271 -4.29 -7.02 -7.10
CA PRO A 271 -3.17 -6.40 -6.38
C PRO A 271 -2.99 -4.94 -6.80
N GLY A 272 -2.48 -4.12 -5.89
CA GLY A 272 -2.17 -2.72 -6.19
C GLY A 272 -1.19 -2.52 -7.34
N THR A 273 -0.36 -3.55 -7.62
CA THR A 273 0.51 -3.56 -8.82
C THR A 273 -0.28 -3.60 -10.13
N ALA A 274 -1.40 -4.33 -10.16
CA ALA A 274 -2.28 -4.38 -11.34
C ALA A 274 -3.00 -3.04 -11.51
N TRP A 275 -3.52 -2.48 -10.42
CA TRP A 275 -4.12 -1.14 -10.44
C TRP A 275 -3.15 -0.08 -10.93
N ALA A 276 -1.99 0.03 -10.32
CA ALA A 276 -0.97 0.99 -10.73
C ALA A 276 -0.56 0.83 -12.19
N GLY A 277 -0.42 -0.42 -12.66
CA GLY A 277 -0.10 -0.72 -14.06
C GLY A 277 -1.17 -0.26 -15.03
N VAL A 278 -2.43 -0.58 -14.75
CA VAL A 278 -3.56 -0.20 -15.59
C VAL A 278 -3.74 1.31 -15.64
N PHE A 279 -3.73 1.99 -14.49
CA PHE A 279 -3.86 3.45 -14.43
C PHE A 279 -2.70 4.13 -15.17
N ARG A 280 -1.45 3.70 -14.94
CA ARG A 280 -0.30 4.26 -15.63
C ARG A 280 -0.42 4.12 -17.15
N HIS A 281 -0.74 2.92 -17.62
CA HIS A 281 -0.89 2.64 -19.04
C HIS A 281 -2.01 3.49 -19.66
N HIS A 282 -3.16 3.55 -18.99
CA HIS A 282 -4.31 4.31 -19.45
C HIS A 282 -4.04 5.82 -19.49
N MET A 283 -3.35 6.38 -18.49
CA MET A 283 -2.93 7.78 -18.50
C MET A 283 -2.01 8.11 -19.69
N HIS A 284 -1.09 7.19 -20.06
CA HIS A 284 -0.27 7.36 -21.25
C HIS A 284 -1.12 7.37 -22.54
N HIS A 285 -2.15 6.52 -22.61
CA HIS A 285 -3.09 6.54 -23.73
C HIS A 285 -3.84 7.86 -23.82
N LEU A 286 -4.42 8.34 -22.73
CA LEU A 286 -5.16 9.60 -22.70
C LEU A 286 -4.28 10.77 -23.14
N LEU A 287 -3.03 10.86 -22.70
CA LEU A 287 -2.10 11.91 -23.14
C LEU A 287 -1.79 11.81 -24.62
N ARG A 288 -1.58 10.61 -25.16
CA ARG A 288 -1.32 10.39 -26.57
C ARG A 288 -2.51 10.79 -27.44
N ASP A 289 -3.73 10.43 -27.02
CA ASP A 289 -4.96 10.70 -27.75
C ASP A 289 -5.33 12.20 -27.76
N THR A 290 -4.95 12.92 -26.72
CA THR A 290 -5.13 14.39 -26.67
C THR A 290 -4.09 15.17 -27.48
N GLY A 291 -3.11 14.48 -28.08
CA GLY A 291 -2.04 15.12 -28.86
C GLY A 291 -1.07 15.97 -28.03
N VAL A 292 -1.11 15.85 -26.71
CA VAL A 292 -0.12 16.46 -25.82
C VAL A 292 1.17 15.65 -25.97
N GLU A 293 2.12 16.18 -26.76
CA GLU A 293 3.45 15.60 -26.84
C GLU A 293 4.08 15.59 -25.45
N GLU A 294 4.67 14.47 -25.08
CA GLU A 294 5.44 14.35 -23.85
C GLU A 294 6.66 15.30 -23.93
N LEU A 295 6.56 16.43 -23.30
CA LEU A 295 7.47 17.57 -23.42
C LEU A 295 8.85 17.37 -22.79
N SER A 296 9.20 16.19 -22.27
CA SER A 296 10.54 15.96 -21.77
C SER A 296 11.08 14.55 -22.05
N HIS A 297 12.24 14.48 -22.66
CA HIS A 297 12.99 13.26 -22.88
C HIS A 297 13.51 12.57 -21.59
N GLU A 298 13.39 13.21 -20.43
CA GLU A 298 13.96 12.69 -19.19
C GLU A 298 12.94 12.06 -18.25
N MET A 299 11.72 12.64 -18.15
CA MET A 299 10.64 12.11 -17.32
C MET A 299 9.31 12.78 -17.70
N ASN A 300 8.34 12.00 -18.15
CA ASN A 300 7.01 12.55 -18.46
C ASN A 300 6.14 12.73 -17.20
N ALA A 301 5.02 13.45 -17.35
CA ALA A 301 4.11 13.78 -16.26
C ALA A 301 3.53 12.54 -15.58
N VAL A 302 3.29 11.44 -16.32
CA VAL A 302 2.76 10.17 -15.80
C VAL A 302 3.83 9.44 -15.00
N ASP A 303 5.06 9.33 -15.53
CA ASP A 303 6.14 8.62 -14.85
C ASP A 303 6.49 9.26 -13.50
N ARG A 304 6.33 10.58 -13.37
CA ARG A 304 6.48 11.28 -12.08
C ARG A 304 5.49 10.81 -11.03
N ILE A 305 4.24 10.54 -11.42
CA ILE A 305 3.19 10.07 -10.50
C ILE A 305 3.53 8.67 -9.98
N PHE A 306 3.93 7.76 -10.88
CA PHE A 306 4.15 6.34 -10.55
C PHE A 306 5.56 5.99 -10.08
N GLY A 307 6.47 6.96 -10.12
CA GLY A 307 7.89 6.74 -9.82
C GLY A 307 8.62 5.98 -10.91
N MET A 308 9.88 6.28 -11.08
CA MET A 308 10.75 5.60 -12.04
C MET A 308 12.22 5.72 -11.62
N SER A 309 13.08 4.93 -12.24
CA SER A 309 14.51 5.20 -12.26
C SER A 309 14.90 5.79 -13.63
N ASN A 310 15.64 6.89 -13.63
CA ASN A 310 16.15 7.43 -14.88
C ASN A 310 17.40 6.68 -15.37
N LYS A 311 17.84 6.98 -16.60
CA LYS A 311 19.04 6.37 -17.20
C LYS A 311 20.34 6.66 -16.43
N LYS A 312 20.35 7.66 -15.54
CA LYS A 312 21.49 8.01 -14.67
C LYS A 312 21.47 7.23 -13.35
N GLY A 313 20.46 6.35 -13.13
CA GLY A 313 20.31 5.57 -11.91
C GLY A 313 19.65 6.35 -10.75
N GLU A 314 19.16 7.57 -10.98
CA GLU A 314 18.36 8.29 -10.01
C GLU A 314 16.98 7.63 -9.89
N MET A 315 16.54 7.41 -8.65
CA MET A 315 15.25 6.77 -8.35
C MET A 315 14.27 7.82 -7.83
N PHE A 316 13.10 7.88 -8.44
CA PHE A 316 12.01 8.75 -8.01
C PHE A 316 10.92 7.89 -7.39
N LYS A 317 10.51 8.27 -6.16
CA LYS A 317 9.42 7.59 -5.44
C LYS A 317 8.09 7.89 -6.13
N SER A 318 7.16 6.95 -6.09
CA SER A 318 5.77 7.18 -6.50
C SER A 318 5.08 8.17 -5.56
N SER A 319 4.37 9.14 -6.13
CA SER A 319 3.52 10.10 -5.39
C SER A 319 2.12 9.57 -5.13
N ILE A 320 1.75 8.42 -5.71
CA ILE A 320 0.44 7.80 -5.59
C ILE A 320 0.56 6.35 -5.13
N ASN A 321 -0.35 5.93 -4.27
CA ASN A 321 -0.43 4.57 -3.75
C ASN A 321 -1.77 3.95 -4.13
N PHE A 322 -1.77 2.68 -4.56
CA PHE A 322 -2.97 1.90 -4.87
C PHE A 322 -3.07 0.72 -3.91
N SER A 323 -4.22 0.55 -3.25
CA SER A 323 -4.44 -0.62 -2.38
C SER A 323 -4.56 -1.91 -3.18
N GLU A 324 -4.25 -3.05 -2.55
CA GLU A 324 -4.77 -4.33 -2.98
C GLU A 324 -6.28 -4.36 -2.71
N THR A 325 -7.07 -4.92 -3.62
CA THR A 325 -8.53 -4.99 -3.52
C THR A 325 -8.97 -6.43 -3.49
N ALA A 326 -9.51 -6.90 -2.37
CA ALA A 326 -10.22 -8.17 -2.31
C ALA A 326 -11.62 -7.99 -2.91
N ILE A 327 -12.02 -8.93 -3.75
CA ILE A 327 -13.34 -8.94 -4.36
C ILE A 327 -14.23 -9.87 -3.55
N CYS A 328 -15.27 -9.31 -2.95
CA CYS A 328 -16.28 -10.07 -2.24
C CYS A 328 -17.15 -10.83 -3.24
N ILE A 329 -17.11 -12.16 -3.15
CA ILE A 329 -17.89 -13.09 -3.94
C ILE A 329 -19.03 -13.60 -3.06
N GLU A 330 -20.29 -13.47 -3.51
CA GLU A 330 -21.49 -13.86 -2.75
C GLU A 330 -21.74 -15.37 -2.83
N ASP A 331 -21.58 -15.95 -4.02
CA ASP A 331 -21.69 -17.40 -4.24
C ASP A 331 -20.53 -17.90 -5.11
N GLU A 332 -19.56 -18.57 -4.48
CA GLU A 332 -18.38 -19.08 -5.19
C GLU A 332 -18.73 -20.14 -6.24
N LYS A 333 -19.76 -20.94 -6.02
CA LYS A 333 -20.14 -22.01 -6.96
C LYS A 333 -20.74 -21.45 -8.26
N GLU A 334 -21.52 -20.38 -8.15
CA GLU A 334 -22.14 -19.75 -9.32
C GLU A 334 -21.18 -18.77 -10.01
N GLN A 335 -20.34 -18.07 -9.23
CA GLN A 335 -19.48 -17.00 -9.74
C GLN A 335 -18.11 -17.47 -10.20
N ARG A 336 -17.63 -18.63 -9.75
CA ARG A 336 -16.38 -19.24 -10.21
C ARG A 336 -16.62 -20.04 -11.49
N LEU A 337 -16.02 -19.60 -12.58
CA LEU A 337 -16.19 -20.18 -13.91
C LEU A 337 -14.89 -20.77 -14.43
N THR A 338 -15.01 -21.91 -15.10
CA THR A 338 -13.91 -22.51 -15.87
C THR A 338 -14.17 -22.30 -17.35
N ILE A 339 -13.28 -21.57 -18.03
CA ILE A 339 -13.43 -21.25 -19.45
C ILE A 339 -12.33 -21.96 -20.23
N MET A 340 -12.73 -22.91 -21.09
CA MET A 340 -11.84 -23.54 -22.06
C MET A 340 -11.86 -22.77 -23.38
N ARG A 341 -10.70 -22.50 -23.94
CA ARG A 341 -10.52 -21.82 -25.22
C ARG A 341 -9.44 -22.51 -26.04
N THR A 342 -9.56 -22.42 -27.36
CA THR A 342 -8.53 -22.87 -28.29
C THR A 342 -8.21 -21.77 -29.29
N ALA A 343 -6.98 -21.74 -29.75
CA ALA A 343 -6.61 -20.87 -30.86
C ALA A 343 -7.06 -21.51 -32.18
N ILE A 344 -7.71 -20.72 -33.01
CA ILE A 344 -8.12 -21.13 -34.37
C ILE A 344 -7.08 -20.61 -35.36
N ASP A 345 -6.64 -21.48 -36.28
CA ASP A 345 -5.84 -21.07 -37.39
C ASP A 345 -6.70 -20.27 -38.39
N ARG A 346 -6.28 -19.02 -38.65
CA ARG A 346 -7.09 -18.09 -39.45
C ARG A 346 -7.17 -18.44 -40.94
N PHE A 347 -6.30 -19.31 -41.43
CA PHE A 347 -6.32 -19.73 -42.85
C PHE A 347 -7.17 -21.01 -43.06
N THR A 348 -7.01 -21.97 -42.15
CA THR A 348 -7.70 -23.26 -42.26
C THR A 348 -9.01 -23.30 -41.46
N ALA A 349 -9.27 -22.29 -40.62
CA ALA A 349 -10.40 -22.23 -39.66
C ALA A 349 -10.45 -23.46 -38.71
N SER A 350 -9.36 -24.20 -38.57
CA SER A 350 -9.27 -25.40 -37.74
C SER A 350 -8.60 -25.07 -36.39
N PRO A 351 -8.91 -25.81 -35.31
CA PRO A 351 -8.19 -25.67 -34.04
C PRO A 351 -6.69 -25.99 -34.22
N ARG A 352 -5.83 -25.13 -33.66
CA ARG A 352 -4.39 -25.37 -33.64
C ARG A 352 -4.06 -26.45 -32.60
N SER A 353 -3.27 -27.45 -33.02
CA SER A 353 -2.81 -28.50 -32.11
C SER A 353 -2.00 -27.91 -30.94
N GLY A 354 -2.30 -28.38 -29.72
CA GLY A 354 -1.64 -27.91 -28.48
C GLY A 354 -2.00 -26.49 -28.05
N ALA A 355 -3.05 -25.89 -28.60
CA ALA A 355 -3.48 -24.53 -28.30
C ALA A 355 -4.78 -24.47 -27.45
N LEU A 356 -5.20 -25.60 -26.91
CA LEU A 356 -6.27 -25.63 -25.89
C LEU A 356 -5.72 -25.12 -24.56
N TYR A 357 -6.40 -24.16 -23.95
CA TYR A 357 -6.07 -23.69 -22.62
C TYR A 357 -7.32 -23.44 -21.76
N THR A 358 -7.18 -23.71 -20.49
CA THR A 358 -8.25 -23.63 -19.51
C THR A 358 -7.93 -22.59 -18.48
N ASN A 359 -8.80 -21.61 -18.33
CA ASN A 359 -8.67 -20.55 -17.34
C ASN A 359 -9.80 -20.62 -16.31
N MET A 360 -9.44 -20.50 -15.06
CA MET A 360 -10.39 -20.21 -14.01
C MET A 360 -10.57 -18.70 -13.90
N VAL A 361 -11.81 -18.22 -13.81
CA VAL A 361 -12.16 -16.80 -13.68
C VAL A 361 -13.33 -16.64 -12.71
N TYR A 362 -13.55 -15.43 -12.24
CA TYR A 362 -14.76 -15.08 -11.50
C TYR A 362 -15.66 -14.17 -12.32
N SER A 363 -16.97 -14.24 -12.08
CA SER A 363 -17.99 -13.38 -12.69
C SER A 363 -18.72 -12.61 -11.61
N GLY A 364 -18.79 -11.28 -11.73
CA GLY A 364 -19.40 -10.42 -10.71
C GLY A 364 -18.53 -10.24 -9.46
N GLY A 365 -19.16 -9.81 -8.37
CA GLY A 365 -18.50 -9.47 -7.11
C GLY A 365 -18.29 -7.97 -6.93
N LYS A 366 -17.98 -7.57 -5.69
CA LYS A 366 -17.80 -6.17 -5.28
C LYS A 366 -16.44 -5.95 -4.62
N GLY A 367 -15.86 -4.80 -4.83
CA GLY A 367 -14.58 -4.41 -4.23
C GLY A 367 -14.51 -2.92 -3.91
N GLU A 368 -13.53 -2.55 -3.10
CA GLU A 368 -13.18 -1.16 -2.82
C GLU A 368 -11.71 -0.94 -3.17
N LEU A 369 -11.44 -0.04 -4.10
CA LEU A 369 -10.11 0.46 -4.40
C LEU A 369 -9.84 1.73 -3.59
N ILE A 370 -8.72 1.77 -2.88
CA ILE A 370 -8.25 2.96 -2.18
C ILE A 370 -7.03 3.50 -2.92
N ILE A 371 -7.10 4.79 -3.27
CA ILE A 371 -5.99 5.53 -3.88
C ILE A 371 -5.59 6.64 -2.92
N GLU A 372 -4.31 6.70 -2.57
CA GLU A 372 -3.77 7.70 -1.64
C GLU A 372 -2.67 8.49 -2.32
N PHE A 373 -2.67 9.79 -2.13
CA PHE A 373 -1.60 10.68 -2.62
C PHE A 373 -1.49 11.93 -1.75
N ARG A 374 -0.38 12.64 -1.88
CA ARG A 374 -0.23 13.97 -1.28
C ARG A 374 -0.74 15.02 -2.23
N THR A 375 -1.55 15.94 -1.70
CA THR A 375 -2.18 17.01 -2.51
C THR A 375 -1.17 17.93 -3.15
N ASP A 376 -0.01 18.15 -2.51
CA ASP A 376 1.07 19.03 -2.96
C ASP A 376 2.03 18.34 -3.96
N GLU A 377 1.96 17.02 -4.11
CA GLU A 377 2.81 16.26 -5.03
C GLU A 377 2.21 16.06 -6.44
N LEU A 378 0.89 16.28 -6.59
CA LEU A 378 0.19 16.19 -7.87
C LEU A 378 -0.27 17.57 -8.34
N THR A 379 0.03 17.90 -9.59
CA THR A 379 -0.50 19.10 -10.26
C THR A 379 -2.00 18.96 -10.57
N SER A 380 -2.70 20.06 -10.79
CA SER A 380 -4.12 20.05 -11.21
C SER A 380 -4.35 19.22 -12.47
N GLY A 381 -3.45 19.29 -13.46
CA GLY A 381 -3.52 18.46 -14.66
C GLY A 381 -3.37 16.97 -14.39
N GLN A 382 -2.49 16.58 -13.46
CA GLN A 382 -2.31 15.18 -13.04
C GLN A 382 -3.54 14.66 -12.27
N LYS A 383 -4.15 15.50 -11.44
CA LYS A 383 -5.42 15.18 -10.76
C LYS A 383 -6.56 15.01 -11.75
N ALA A 384 -6.67 15.91 -12.75
CA ALA A 384 -7.66 15.79 -13.83
C ALA A 384 -7.46 14.50 -14.65
N LEU A 385 -6.21 14.13 -14.95
CA LEU A 385 -5.90 12.89 -15.64
C LEU A 385 -6.27 11.64 -14.80
N LEU A 386 -6.05 11.67 -13.47
CA LEU A 386 -6.50 10.64 -12.56
C LEU A 386 -8.03 10.55 -12.53
N ALA A 387 -8.72 11.70 -12.50
CA ALA A 387 -10.17 11.76 -12.54
C ALA A 387 -10.73 11.18 -13.85
N ALA A 388 -10.10 11.46 -15.00
CA ALA A 388 -10.46 10.88 -16.29
C ALA A 388 -10.35 9.33 -16.26
N CYS A 389 -9.26 8.79 -15.72
CA CYS A 389 -9.10 7.34 -15.56
C CYS A 389 -10.21 6.72 -14.69
N ILE A 390 -10.65 7.42 -13.63
CA ILE A 390 -11.75 6.96 -12.79
C ILE A 390 -13.08 6.99 -13.56
N CYS A 391 -13.35 8.02 -14.36
CA CYS A 391 -14.50 8.07 -15.26
C CYS A 391 -14.47 6.91 -16.26
N ASP A 392 -13.32 6.64 -16.87
CA ASP A 392 -13.14 5.55 -17.83
C ASP A 392 -13.28 4.16 -17.18
N MET A 393 -12.90 4.01 -15.91
CA MET A 393 -13.20 2.83 -15.12
C MET A 393 -14.72 2.60 -14.97
N HIS A 394 -15.49 3.67 -14.74
CA HIS A 394 -16.95 3.61 -14.61
C HIS A 394 -17.64 3.24 -15.94
N THR A 395 -17.15 3.80 -17.04
CA THR A 395 -17.73 3.58 -18.40
C THR A 395 -17.26 2.27 -19.05
N GLY A 396 -16.24 1.61 -18.50
CA GLY A 396 -15.66 0.38 -19.02
C GLY A 396 -14.57 0.58 -20.09
N LEU A 397 -14.09 1.80 -20.28
CA LEU A 397 -12.93 2.08 -21.13
C LEU A 397 -11.62 1.68 -20.46
N LEU A 398 -11.58 1.70 -19.12
CA LEU A 398 -10.49 1.17 -18.33
C LEU A 398 -10.91 -0.16 -17.70
N THR A 399 -10.19 -1.24 -18.03
CA THR A 399 -10.43 -2.61 -17.54
C THR A 399 -9.25 -3.12 -16.74
N VAL A 400 -9.46 -4.10 -15.85
CA VAL A 400 -8.39 -4.65 -15.02
C VAL A 400 -8.26 -6.16 -15.17
N GLY A 401 -7.02 -6.64 -15.17
CA GLY A 401 -6.69 -8.06 -15.23
C GLY A 401 -6.45 -8.58 -16.64
N GLY A 402 -6.45 -9.89 -16.79
CA GLY A 402 -6.19 -10.53 -18.06
C GLY A 402 -7.42 -10.62 -18.96
N GLN A 403 -7.20 -10.71 -20.28
CA GLN A 403 -8.25 -10.84 -21.29
C GLN A 403 -9.17 -9.61 -21.46
N SER A 404 -8.65 -8.43 -21.20
CA SER A 404 -9.32 -7.15 -21.46
C SER A 404 -9.83 -7.04 -22.90
N SER A 405 -9.01 -7.44 -23.86
CA SER A 405 -9.34 -7.43 -25.30
C SER A 405 -10.56 -8.30 -25.70
N VAL A 406 -11.02 -9.17 -24.83
CA VAL A 406 -12.21 -10.01 -25.05
C VAL A 406 -13.31 -9.74 -24.02
N GLY A 407 -13.32 -8.54 -23.43
CA GLY A 407 -14.40 -8.04 -22.58
C GLY A 407 -14.31 -8.46 -21.10
N SER A 408 -13.16 -8.95 -20.64
CA SER A 408 -12.96 -9.25 -19.22
C SER A 408 -12.47 -8.00 -18.47
N GLY A 409 -12.76 -7.94 -17.16
CA GLY A 409 -12.28 -6.89 -16.27
C GLY A 409 -13.09 -5.60 -16.30
N LEU A 410 -14.30 -5.62 -16.87
CA LEU A 410 -15.22 -4.48 -16.84
C LEU A 410 -15.80 -4.29 -15.44
N MET A 411 -15.91 -3.05 -15.01
CA MET A 411 -16.46 -2.70 -13.70
C MET A 411 -17.32 -1.43 -13.78
N GLN A 412 -18.11 -1.22 -12.75
CA GLN A 412 -18.93 -0.03 -12.60
C GLN A 412 -18.80 0.48 -11.18
N ILE A 413 -18.49 1.77 -11.05
CA ILE A 413 -18.39 2.45 -9.76
C ILE A 413 -19.81 2.63 -9.20
N GLU A 414 -19.99 2.22 -7.95
CA GLU A 414 -21.24 2.37 -7.19
C GLU A 414 -21.18 3.58 -6.25
N LYS A 415 -19.97 3.87 -5.72
CA LYS A 415 -19.73 5.02 -4.85
C LYS A 415 -18.30 5.50 -4.97
N LEU A 416 -18.14 6.80 -5.01
CA LEU A 416 -16.85 7.50 -5.00
C LEU A 416 -16.81 8.51 -3.86
N SER A 417 -15.77 8.49 -3.05
CA SER A 417 -15.54 9.54 -2.06
C SER A 417 -14.10 10.03 -2.08
N VAL A 418 -13.92 11.31 -1.81
CA VAL A 418 -12.61 11.98 -1.70
C VAL A 418 -12.55 12.62 -0.32
N ASN A 419 -11.59 12.22 0.51
CA ASN A 419 -11.43 12.67 1.90
C ASN A 419 -12.74 12.55 2.74
N GLY A 420 -13.54 11.52 2.45
CA GLY A 420 -14.82 11.27 3.11
C GLY A 420 -16.02 11.97 2.48
N ALA A 421 -15.84 13.00 1.63
CA ALA A 421 -16.91 13.64 0.89
C ALA A 421 -17.35 12.78 -0.29
N ASP A 422 -18.65 12.58 -0.47
CA ASP A 422 -19.21 11.84 -1.62
C ASP A 422 -19.05 12.67 -2.90
N ARG A 423 -18.40 12.12 -3.91
CA ARG A 423 -18.16 12.72 -5.23
C ARG A 423 -18.75 11.90 -6.39
N THR A 424 -19.65 10.97 -6.09
CA THR A 424 -20.27 10.10 -7.09
C THR A 424 -21.02 10.91 -8.15
N ALA A 425 -21.83 11.89 -7.72
CA ALA A 425 -22.58 12.76 -8.63
C ALA A 425 -21.68 13.64 -9.52
N ASP A 426 -20.55 14.13 -8.97
CA ASP A 426 -19.58 14.94 -9.73
C ASP A 426 -18.92 14.12 -10.84
N MET A 427 -18.54 12.88 -10.52
CA MET A 427 -18.02 11.91 -11.49
C MET A 427 -19.05 11.60 -12.58
N GLU A 428 -20.31 11.29 -12.20
CA GLU A 428 -21.38 11.01 -13.14
C GLU A 428 -21.69 12.20 -14.06
N ALA A 429 -21.66 13.44 -13.54
CA ALA A 429 -21.80 14.64 -14.33
C ALA A 429 -20.65 14.81 -15.33
N SER A 430 -19.41 14.46 -14.93
CA SER A 430 -18.27 14.48 -15.85
C SER A 430 -18.43 13.45 -16.97
N VAL A 431 -18.97 12.28 -16.68
CA VAL A 431 -19.22 11.21 -17.67
C VAL A 431 -20.36 11.56 -18.60
N ASN A 432 -21.50 12.03 -18.08
CA ASN A 432 -22.73 12.20 -18.85
C ASN A 432 -22.84 13.56 -19.53
N ASP A 433 -22.35 14.62 -18.88
CA ASP A 433 -22.56 16.03 -19.28
C ASP A 433 -21.27 16.74 -19.65
N GLY A 434 -20.11 16.08 -19.56
CA GLY A 434 -18.80 16.70 -19.83
C GLY A 434 -18.40 17.75 -18.80
N ALA A 435 -18.85 17.61 -17.55
CA ALA A 435 -18.45 18.52 -16.47
C ALA A 435 -16.95 18.46 -16.21
N PRO A 436 -16.32 19.53 -15.69
CA PRO A 436 -14.87 19.58 -15.45
C PRO A 436 -14.37 18.49 -14.51
N LEU A 437 -13.19 17.94 -14.81
CA LEU A 437 -12.52 16.88 -14.04
C LEU A 437 -11.71 17.44 -12.86
N ASN A 438 -12.27 18.38 -12.10
CA ASN A 438 -11.60 19.07 -10.99
C ASN A 438 -12.08 18.64 -9.58
N TRP A 439 -12.96 17.66 -9.50
CA TRP A 439 -13.53 17.17 -8.23
C TRP A 439 -12.54 16.41 -7.34
N LEU A 440 -11.30 16.19 -7.80
CA LEU A 440 -10.18 15.75 -6.96
C LEU A 440 -9.41 16.92 -6.32
N GLU A 441 -9.71 18.17 -6.68
CA GLU A 441 -9.15 19.32 -6.01
C GLU A 441 -9.91 19.58 -4.71
N VAL A 442 -9.17 19.59 -3.59
CA VAL A 442 -9.75 19.92 -2.28
C VAL A 442 -10.02 21.44 -2.28
N THR A 443 -11.28 21.83 -2.14
CA THR A 443 -11.62 23.25 -1.92
C THR A 443 -11.27 23.62 -0.48
N GLU A 444 -10.66 24.80 -0.27
CA GLU A 444 -10.22 25.29 1.05
C GLU A 444 -11.32 25.34 2.12
N ASN A 445 -12.56 25.06 1.75
CA ASN A 445 -13.76 25.12 2.62
C ASN A 445 -14.29 23.73 3.04
N GLU A 446 -13.65 22.64 2.69
CA GLU A 446 -13.93 21.27 3.15
C GLU A 446 -12.78 20.75 4.03
#